data_e7db53784bbe525905fb1bc32ffcb2cc
#
_entry.id   e7db53784bbe525905fb1bc32ffcb2cc
#
_cell.length_a   1.000
_cell.length_b   1.000
_cell.length_c   1.000
_cell.angle_alpha   90.00
_cell.angle_beta   90.00
_cell.angle_gamma   90.00
#
_symmetry.space_group_name_H-M   'P 1'
#
loop_
_entity.id
_entity.type
_entity.pdbx_description
1 polymer ?
#
loop_
_entity_poly.entity_id
_entity_poly.type
_entity_poly.pdbx_seq_one_letter_code
_entity_poly.pdbx_strand_id
1 'polypeptide(L)'
;MTYTVYEAMPLSQMLARVQKYYPGDGYKLVEKAYLFAQEAHKDQYRKSGEPYFTHPCFVASILVELSLDPPTIAAGLLHDTVEDCEGITLDTIRQEFGEEVAMLVDGVTKLNKLDFADKEEAQAESLRKMILAMGKDIRVILIKLADRLHNMRTLKFQKEERRVAIARETLDIYAPIAHRLGVYAIKQELEDLSLRYIDPVGYENLVQKVGQKRSEREENIRMVIDELSAKLDEQHIHHTIDGRPKHFYSIYRKMVLQNKPFDQIYDLIAIRVLVDSVPDCYAVLGIVHTLWNQMPGRFKDYISVPKANMYQSLHTTVVGGRKMPFPFEVQIRTWEMHRIAEYGIAAHWRYKEGGGAANDLDSKLYWVRQILDWQSDTRDSREFLDTLKTDLFSEEVFLFTPKGDVISMPKGATPLDFAYRIHSAVGNKCVGSKINGRIMPLDTPLETGDRVEIITSASSKGPSADWVRICKTPQAQAKIRAFLKKEYREENIETGRAMVERECRRRGLNPPDVIKPEYYDSILKKYGFTALNDIYSAVGYGGMASVYVVSRMVDEQRTQIGTLKALGYSDGAIA
;
A
#
# COMPACT_ATOMS: atom_id res chain seq x y z
N MET A 1 -8.27 -2.04 24.16
CA MET A 1 -7.54 -0.79 24.52
C MET A 1 -7.09 -0.14 23.24
N THR A 2 -7.71 0.96 22.84
CA THR A 2 -7.25 1.80 21.73
C THR A 2 -6.01 2.53 22.22
N TYR A 3 -4.85 2.19 21.70
CA TYR A 3 -3.58 2.85 22.02
C TYR A 3 -3.55 4.23 21.36
N THR A 4 -4.16 5.19 22.01
CA THR A 4 -3.96 6.59 21.63
C THR A 4 -2.85 7.14 22.52
N VAL A 5 -1.60 7.11 22.01
CA VAL A 5 -0.48 7.83 22.63
C VAL A 5 -0.75 9.31 22.37
N TYR A 6 -1.40 9.97 23.31
CA TYR A 6 -1.63 11.42 23.26
C TYR A 6 -0.44 12.20 23.84
N GLU A 7 0.47 11.51 24.52
CA GLU A 7 1.70 12.08 25.06
C GLU A 7 2.91 11.26 24.63
N ALA A 8 4.03 11.91 24.35
CA ALA A 8 5.28 11.24 24.04
C ALA A 8 5.71 10.36 25.23
N MET A 9 6.10 9.14 24.95
CA MET A 9 6.55 8.20 25.97
C MET A 9 7.84 8.71 26.62
N PRO A 10 7.91 8.87 27.96
CA PRO A 10 9.16 9.22 28.64
C PRO A 10 10.26 8.21 28.37
N LEU A 11 11.53 8.66 28.32
CA LEU A 11 12.68 7.79 28.02
C LEU A 11 12.69 6.51 28.88
N SER A 12 12.50 6.65 30.20
CA SER A 12 12.49 5.50 31.12
C SER A 12 11.45 4.44 30.77
N GLN A 13 10.26 4.87 30.37
CA GLN A 13 9.18 3.97 29.95
C GLN A 13 9.49 3.33 28.58
N MET A 14 10.08 4.10 27.65
CA MET A 14 10.50 3.61 26.35
C MET A 14 11.54 2.51 26.50
N LEU A 15 12.59 2.74 27.29
CA LEU A 15 13.64 1.75 27.55
C LEU A 15 13.10 0.49 28.24
N ALA A 16 12.26 0.66 29.27
CA ALA A 16 11.65 -0.48 29.98
C ALA A 16 10.78 -1.34 29.03
N ARG A 17 10.04 -0.71 28.12
CA ARG A 17 9.26 -1.46 27.12
C ARG A 17 10.16 -2.19 26.11
N VAL A 18 11.21 -1.53 25.59
CA VAL A 18 12.16 -2.15 24.66
C VAL A 18 12.82 -3.37 25.32
N GLN A 19 13.31 -3.25 26.55
CA GLN A 19 13.91 -4.35 27.30
C GLN A 19 12.97 -5.54 27.49
N LYS A 20 11.66 -5.30 27.61
CA LYS A 20 10.66 -6.36 27.82
C LYS A 20 10.51 -7.27 26.60
N TYR A 21 10.63 -6.73 25.38
CA TYR A 21 10.41 -7.51 24.16
C TYR A 21 11.67 -7.76 23.33
N TYR A 22 12.76 -7.01 23.58
CA TYR A 22 14.03 -7.16 22.87
C TYR A 22 15.13 -7.48 23.89
N PRO A 23 15.61 -8.73 23.97
CA PRO A 23 16.66 -9.13 24.90
C PRO A 23 18.01 -8.51 24.52
N GLY A 24 18.85 -8.24 25.52
CA GLY A 24 20.20 -7.69 25.34
C GLY A 24 20.30 -6.18 25.44
N ASP A 25 21.39 -5.62 24.92
CA ASP A 25 21.80 -4.22 25.12
C ASP A 25 21.20 -3.24 24.11
N GLY A 26 20.25 -3.66 23.28
CA GLY A 26 19.63 -2.82 22.23
C GLY A 26 18.99 -1.54 22.77
N TYR A 27 18.52 -1.53 24.01
CA TYR A 27 18.00 -0.33 24.67
C TYR A 27 19.03 0.81 24.80
N LYS A 28 20.33 0.49 24.90
CA LYS A 28 21.41 1.51 24.97
C LYS A 28 21.51 2.31 23.66
N LEU A 29 21.26 1.66 22.52
CA LEU A 29 21.19 2.34 21.21
C LEU A 29 20.05 3.35 21.19
N VAL A 30 18.87 2.96 21.69
CA VAL A 30 17.70 3.83 21.77
C VAL A 30 17.94 5.00 22.71
N GLU A 31 18.55 4.76 23.88
CA GLU A 31 18.93 5.81 24.84
C GLU A 31 19.89 6.81 24.20
N LYS A 32 20.96 6.33 23.55
CA LYS A 32 21.93 7.17 22.84
C LYS A 32 21.25 8.03 21.76
N ALA A 33 20.38 7.42 20.95
CA ALA A 33 19.66 8.12 19.89
C ALA A 33 18.68 9.18 20.45
N TYR A 34 18.02 8.89 21.56
CA TYR A 34 17.11 9.82 22.24
C TYR A 34 17.86 11.08 22.73
N LEU A 35 18.97 10.89 23.43
CA LEU A 35 19.79 12.01 23.97
C LEU A 35 20.42 12.82 22.81
N PHE A 36 20.88 12.15 21.76
CA PHE A 36 21.44 12.81 20.57
C PHE A 36 20.38 13.67 19.85
N ALA A 37 19.20 13.11 19.59
CA ALA A 37 18.13 13.84 18.92
C ALA A 37 17.61 15.01 19.78
N GLN A 38 17.55 14.85 21.10
CA GLN A 38 17.16 15.89 22.04
C GLN A 38 18.13 17.08 21.99
N GLU A 39 19.44 16.81 21.99
CA GLU A 39 20.46 17.88 21.89
C GLU A 39 20.45 18.51 20.49
N ALA A 40 20.30 17.73 19.43
CA ALA A 40 20.26 18.22 18.05
C ALA A 40 19.11 19.21 17.79
N HIS A 41 17.95 18.99 18.41
CA HIS A 41 16.75 19.82 18.22
C HIS A 41 16.48 20.80 19.39
N LYS A 42 17.41 21.03 20.29
CA LYS A 42 17.19 21.78 21.53
C LYS A 42 16.64 23.20 21.35
N ASP A 43 17.06 23.89 20.28
CA ASP A 43 16.69 25.27 19.98
C ASP A 43 15.59 25.38 18.90
N GLN A 44 15.01 24.27 18.50
CA GLN A 44 13.99 24.23 17.46
C GLN A 44 12.59 24.07 18.05
N TYR A 45 11.60 24.74 17.43
CA TYR A 45 10.21 24.71 17.86
C TYR A 45 9.29 24.39 16.67
N ARG A 46 8.24 23.64 16.95
CA ARG A 46 7.17 23.35 15.99
C ARG A 46 6.23 24.56 15.83
N LYS A 47 5.38 24.54 14.79
CA LYS A 47 4.32 25.54 14.59
C LYS A 47 3.30 25.56 15.73
N SER A 48 3.21 24.51 16.53
CA SER A 48 2.42 24.44 17.76
C SER A 48 3.00 25.24 18.93
N GLY A 49 4.26 25.67 18.83
CA GLY A 49 5.02 26.28 19.93
C GLY A 49 5.73 25.27 20.84
N GLU A 50 5.54 23.98 20.63
CA GLU A 50 6.24 22.92 21.39
C GLU A 50 7.68 22.71 20.89
N PRO A 51 8.62 22.24 21.75
CA PRO A 51 9.96 21.87 21.33
C PRO A 51 9.90 20.85 20.17
N TYR A 52 10.75 21.02 19.15
CA TYR A 52 10.74 20.16 17.96
C TYR A 52 10.97 18.69 18.32
N PHE A 53 11.83 18.41 19.30
CA PHE A 53 12.15 17.07 19.77
C PHE A 53 10.91 16.25 20.17
N THR A 54 9.81 16.90 20.54
CA THR A 54 8.55 16.22 20.83
C THR A 54 8.11 15.33 19.67
N HIS A 55 8.36 15.75 18.41
CA HIS A 55 7.99 15.00 17.22
C HIS A 55 8.73 13.67 17.08
N PRO A 56 10.07 13.60 17.00
CA PRO A 56 10.78 12.33 16.90
C PRO A 56 10.54 11.43 18.11
N CYS A 57 10.30 12.00 19.30
CA CYS A 57 9.93 11.25 20.49
C CYS A 57 8.57 10.55 20.33
N PHE A 58 7.56 11.21 19.76
CA PHE A 58 6.28 10.58 19.42
C PHE A 58 6.42 9.51 18.36
N VAL A 59 7.20 9.76 17.30
CA VAL A 59 7.47 8.76 16.25
C VAL A 59 8.09 7.52 16.88
N ALA A 60 9.11 7.66 17.70
CA ALA A 60 9.73 6.54 18.42
C ALA A 60 8.74 5.83 19.34
N SER A 61 7.87 6.57 20.03
CA SER A 61 6.82 5.99 20.90
C SER A 61 5.88 5.07 20.12
N ILE A 62 5.47 5.47 18.91
CA ILE A 62 4.63 4.65 18.01
C ILE A 62 5.41 3.39 17.58
N LEU A 63 6.70 3.52 17.23
CA LEU A 63 7.53 2.38 16.83
C LEU A 63 7.75 1.39 17.98
N VAL A 64 7.89 1.87 19.23
CA VAL A 64 7.96 1.03 20.43
C VAL A 64 6.64 0.29 20.68
N GLU A 65 5.50 0.94 20.44
CA GLU A 65 4.20 0.28 20.55
C GLU A 65 4.01 -0.83 19.50
N LEU A 66 4.56 -0.62 18.30
CA LEU A 66 4.63 -1.66 17.26
C LEU A 66 5.65 -2.76 17.59
N SER A 67 6.38 -2.66 18.73
CA SER A 67 7.40 -3.60 19.17
C SER A 67 8.53 -3.82 18.14
N LEU A 68 8.97 -2.74 17.48
CA LEU A 68 10.05 -2.79 16.48
C LEU A 68 11.43 -2.85 17.15
N ASP A 69 12.42 -3.23 16.35
CA ASP A 69 13.81 -3.40 16.78
C ASP A 69 14.48 -2.06 17.15
N PRO A 70 15.50 -2.08 18.02
CA PRO A 70 16.19 -0.87 18.47
C PRO A 70 16.79 0.00 17.34
N PRO A 71 17.36 -0.55 16.24
CA PRO A 71 17.81 0.26 15.10
C PRO A 71 16.69 1.07 14.45
N THR A 72 15.48 0.48 14.30
CA THR A 72 14.31 1.16 13.75
C THR A 72 13.84 2.29 14.66
N ILE A 73 13.80 2.07 15.97
CA ILE A 73 13.41 3.08 16.95
C ILE A 73 14.43 4.23 16.97
N ALA A 74 15.74 3.90 16.94
CA ALA A 74 16.81 4.88 16.87
C ALA A 74 16.71 5.71 15.57
N ALA A 75 16.46 5.07 14.42
CA ALA A 75 16.24 5.79 13.17
C ALA A 75 15.00 6.69 13.24
N GLY A 76 13.93 6.27 13.92
CA GLY A 76 12.74 7.10 14.15
C GLY A 76 13.02 8.32 15.04
N LEU A 77 13.96 8.24 16.00
CA LEU A 77 14.41 9.38 16.79
C LEU A 77 15.29 10.35 15.98
N LEU A 78 16.04 9.83 15.01
CA LEU A 78 17.06 10.56 14.26
C LEU A 78 16.60 11.02 12.85
N HIS A 79 15.39 10.67 12.40
CA HIS A 79 14.99 10.79 10.99
C HIS A 79 15.03 12.22 10.44
N ASP A 80 14.76 13.24 11.28
CA ASP A 80 14.77 14.64 10.88
C ASP A 80 16.12 15.34 11.16
N THR A 81 17.05 14.71 11.91
CA THR A 81 18.30 15.36 12.33
C THR A 81 19.20 15.73 11.17
N VAL A 82 19.22 14.91 10.10
CA VAL A 82 20.06 15.17 8.90
C VAL A 82 19.47 16.27 8.02
N GLU A 83 18.14 16.47 8.07
CA GLU A 83 17.46 17.49 7.26
C GLU A 83 17.39 18.83 7.96
N ASP A 84 17.09 18.83 9.25
CA ASP A 84 16.69 20.01 10.00
C ASP A 84 17.77 20.54 10.96
N CYS A 85 18.90 19.82 11.15
CA CYS A 85 19.97 20.23 12.05
C CYS A 85 21.28 20.52 11.30
N GLU A 86 21.80 21.73 11.45
CA GLU A 86 23.09 22.12 10.85
C GLU A 86 24.25 21.28 11.40
N GLY A 87 25.15 20.84 10.54
CA GLY A 87 26.36 20.10 10.91
C GLY A 87 26.15 18.60 11.16
N ILE A 88 24.92 18.10 11.13
CA ILE A 88 24.64 16.66 11.24
C ILE A 88 24.46 16.07 9.83
N THR A 89 25.33 15.11 9.49
CA THR A 89 25.34 14.45 8.18
C THR A 89 25.04 12.96 8.33
N LEU A 90 24.73 12.27 7.22
CA LEU A 90 24.60 10.81 7.23
C LEU A 90 25.88 10.10 7.69
N ASP A 91 27.07 10.69 7.42
CA ASP A 91 28.33 10.14 7.91
C ASP A 91 28.45 10.29 9.44
N THR A 92 27.94 11.37 10.01
CA THR A 92 27.83 11.52 11.48
C THR A 92 26.95 10.41 12.07
N ILE A 93 25.78 10.18 11.48
CA ILE A 93 24.88 9.12 11.94
C ILE A 93 25.53 7.74 11.80
N ARG A 94 26.24 7.50 10.69
CA ARG A 94 26.96 6.23 10.44
C ARG A 94 28.05 5.96 11.48
N GLN A 95 28.83 6.98 11.83
CA GLN A 95 29.90 6.88 12.84
C GLN A 95 29.36 6.64 14.25
N GLU A 96 28.28 7.33 14.62
CA GLU A 96 27.72 7.27 15.95
C GLU A 96 26.79 6.08 16.19
N PHE A 97 25.99 5.68 15.18
CA PHE A 97 24.89 4.71 15.34
C PHE A 97 25.02 3.48 14.45
N GLY A 98 26.03 3.43 13.57
CA GLY A 98 26.28 2.32 12.67
C GLY A 98 25.58 2.42 11.33
N GLU A 99 25.97 1.53 10.39
CA GLU A 99 25.49 1.54 8.99
C GLU A 99 23.99 1.29 8.89
N GLU A 100 23.44 0.41 9.73
CA GLU A 100 22.04 0.02 9.69
C GLU A 100 21.12 1.23 10.00
N VAL A 101 21.41 1.97 11.06
CA VAL A 101 20.63 3.17 11.42
C VAL A 101 20.79 4.24 10.35
N ALA A 102 22.03 4.47 9.85
CA ALA A 102 22.29 5.45 8.80
C ALA A 102 21.52 5.14 7.50
N MET A 103 21.44 3.87 7.10
CA MET A 103 20.66 3.42 5.94
C MET A 103 19.17 3.68 6.12
N LEU A 104 18.60 3.43 7.31
CA LEU A 104 17.20 3.70 7.59
C LEU A 104 16.89 5.20 7.57
N VAL A 105 17.74 6.02 8.19
CA VAL A 105 17.60 7.49 8.17
C VAL A 105 17.71 8.01 6.73
N ASP A 106 18.70 7.60 5.93
CA ASP A 106 18.84 7.97 4.52
C ASP A 106 17.60 7.60 3.71
N GLY A 107 17.02 6.42 3.97
CA GLY A 107 15.80 5.96 3.32
C GLY A 107 14.61 6.87 3.60
N VAL A 108 14.43 7.32 4.85
CA VAL A 108 13.34 8.23 5.23
C VAL A 108 13.56 9.63 4.67
N THR A 109 14.80 10.18 4.76
CA THR A 109 15.20 11.51 4.26
C THR A 109 14.96 11.65 2.74
N LYS A 110 15.34 10.66 1.94
CA LYS A 110 15.14 10.67 0.48
C LYS A 110 13.69 10.75 0.06
N LEU A 111 12.75 10.36 0.93
CA LEU A 111 11.31 10.47 0.67
C LEU A 111 10.77 11.90 0.82
N ASN A 112 11.47 12.78 1.52
CA ASN A 112 11.02 14.15 1.82
C ASN A 112 11.43 15.19 0.76
N LYS A 113 12.50 14.94 -0.02
CA LYS A 113 13.08 15.94 -0.95
C LYS A 113 12.47 15.84 -2.35
N LEU A 114 11.42 16.64 -2.61
CA LEU A 114 10.83 16.77 -3.95
C LEU A 114 10.34 18.20 -4.22
N ASP A 115 11.01 18.89 -5.12
CA ASP A 115 10.54 20.14 -5.74
C ASP A 115 10.05 19.82 -7.16
N PHE A 116 8.74 19.90 -7.39
CA PHE A 116 8.14 19.73 -8.71
C PHE A 116 7.21 20.87 -9.07
N ALA A 117 7.18 21.20 -10.35
CA ALA A 117 6.28 22.20 -10.91
C ALA A 117 4.81 21.72 -10.98
N ASP A 118 4.58 20.39 -11.03
CA ASP A 118 3.26 19.75 -11.10
C ASP A 118 3.01 18.86 -9.86
N LYS A 119 1.88 19.10 -9.17
CA LYS A 119 1.50 18.36 -7.94
C LYS A 119 1.27 16.87 -8.18
N GLU A 120 0.73 16.48 -9.33
CA GLU A 120 0.45 15.07 -9.64
C GLU A 120 1.75 14.32 -9.93
N GLU A 121 2.69 14.95 -10.63
CA GLU A 121 4.00 14.36 -10.91
C GLU A 121 4.85 14.23 -9.64
N ALA A 122 4.77 15.22 -8.75
CA ALA A 122 5.39 15.18 -7.42
C ALA A 122 4.87 14.01 -6.57
N GLN A 123 3.57 13.80 -6.57
CA GLN A 123 2.91 12.73 -5.82
C GLN A 123 3.29 11.35 -6.36
N ALA A 124 3.36 11.20 -7.69
CA ALA A 124 3.79 10.00 -8.38
C ALA A 124 5.23 9.61 -8.02
N GLU A 125 6.15 10.57 -8.10
CA GLU A 125 7.56 10.33 -7.84
C GLU A 125 7.82 10.07 -6.34
N SER A 126 7.09 10.75 -5.44
CA SER A 126 7.14 10.48 -3.99
C SER A 126 6.75 9.03 -3.69
N LEU A 127 5.64 8.57 -4.27
CA LEU A 127 5.16 7.21 -4.09
C LEU A 127 6.13 6.19 -4.70
N ARG A 128 6.70 6.49 -5.87
CA ARG A 128 7.72 5.67 -6.51
C ARG A 128 8.96 5.48 -5.63
N LYS A 129 9.48 6.57 -5.07
CA LYS A 129 10.62 6.53 -4.14
C LYS A 129 10.29 5.74 -2.88
N MET A 130 9.07 5.89 -2.37
CA MET A 130 8.60 5.17 -1.19
C MET A 130 8.61 3.64 -1.42
N ILE A 131 8.16 3.19 -2.57
CA ILE A 131 8.17 1.77 -2.94
C ILE A 131 9.60 1.25 -3.14
N LEU A 132 10.47 2.05 -3.76
CA LEU A 132 11.89 1.73 -3.88
C LEU A 132 12.56 1.56 -2.52
N ALA A 133 12.25 2.46 -1.59
CA ALA A 133 12.76 2.39 -0.23
C ALA A 133 12.23 1.15 0.52
N MET A 134 10.93 0.83 0.36
CA MET A 134 10.33 -0.40 0.90
C MET A 134 11.00 -1.67 0.37
N GLY A 135 11.37 -1.67 -0.91
CA GLY A 135 12.06 -2.82 -1.53
C GLY A 135 13.47 -3.05 -0.99
N LYS A 136 14.11 -2.01 -0.48
CA LYS A 136 15.41 -2.11 0.20
C LYS A 136 15.25 -2.55 1.65
N ASP A 137 14.41 -1.86 2.40
CA ASP A 137 14.08 -2.18 3.78
C ASP A 137 12.68 -1.66 4.15
N ILE A 138 11.80 -2.58 4.54
CA ILE A 138 10.42 -2.27 4.89
C ILE A 138 10.30 -1.37 6.13
N ARG A 139 11.33 -1.33 6.99
CA ARG A 139 11.33 -0.50 8.20
C ARG A 139 11.26 0.99 7.88
N VAL A 140 11.80 1.40 6.74
CA VAL A 140 11.73 2.79 6.26
C VAL A 140 10.29 3.27 6.16
N ILE A 141 9.38 2.44 5.61
CA ILE A 141 7.96 2.84 5.52
C ILE A 141 7.24 2.79 6.86
N LEU A 142 7.63 1.88 7.77
CA LEU A 142 7.06 1.86 9.13
C LEU A 142 7.41 3.14 9.89
N ILE A 143 8.65 3.62 9.79
CA ILE A 143 9.06 4.93 10.34
C ILE A 143 8.23 6.05 9.69
N LYS A 144 8.08 6.03 8.35
CA LYS A 144 7.33 7.06 7.64
C LYS A 144 5.83 7.05 7.95
N LEU A 145 5.23 5.89 8.22
CA LEU A 145 3.84 5.78 8.68
C LEU A 145 3.67 6.35 10.10
N ALA A 146 4.65 6.11 10.99
CA ALA A 146 4.66 6.69 12.34
C ALA A 146 4.82 8.22 12.31
N ASP A 147 5.73 8.74 11.47
CA ASP A 147 5.90 10.17 11.18
C ASP A 147 4.59 10.79 10.67
N ARG A 148 4.00 10.20 9.62
CA ARG A 148 2.74 10.67 9.03
C ARG A 148 1.61 10.68 10.07
N LEU A 149 1.51 9.66 10.91
CA LEU A 149 0.50 9.59 11.95
C LEU A 149 0.63 10.73 12.95
N HIS A 150 1.85 11.00 13.45
CA HIS A 150 2.06 12.13 14.35
C HIS A 150 1.80 13.48 13.65
N ASN A 151 2.18 13.64 12.40
CA ASN A 151 1.88 14.84 11.62
C ASN A 151 0.36 15.04 11.44
N MET A 152 -0.41 13.97 11.26
CA MET A 152 -1.88 14.03 11.19
C MET A 152 -2.51 14.41 12.53
N ARG A 153 -2.00 13.93 13.67
CA ARG A 153 -2.45 14.31 15.02
C ARG A 153 -2.26 15.80 15.31
N THR A 154 -1.20 16.40 14.76
CA THR A 154 -0.85 17.81 14.93
C THR A 154 -1.26 18.71 13.76
N LEU A 155 -2.04 18.19 12.81
CA LEU A 155 -2.38 18.86 11.55
C LEU A 155 -3.18 20.17 11.74
N LYS A 156 -3.88 20.32 12.88
CA LYS A 156 -4.65 21.54 13.23
C LYS A 156 -3.83 22.84 13.22
N PHE A 157 -2.51 22.75 13.39
CA PHE A 157 -1.59 23.91 13.39
C PHE A 157 -1.13 24.34 11.98
N GLN A 158 -1.55 23.62 10.92
CA GLN A 158 -1.28 23.99 9.54
C GLN A 158 -2.39 24.88 8.97
N LYS A 159 -2.10 25.60 7.86
CA LYS A 159 -3.11 26.37 7.12
C LYS A 159 -4.16 25.43 6.53
N GLU A 160 -5.42 25.91 6.42
CA GLU A 160 -6.57 25.09 6.02
C GLU A 160 -6.38 24.37 4.68
N GLU A 161 -5.94 25.08 3.65
CA GLU A 161 -5.68 24.50 2.32
C GLU A 161 -4.65 23.35 2.38
N ARG A 162 -3.61 23.53 3.21
CA ARG A 162 -2.57 22.51 3.40
C ARG A 162 -3.08 21.32 4.21
N ARG A 163 -4.01 21.54 5.17
CA ARG A 163 -4.63 20.45 5.94
C ARG A 163 -5.38 19.49 5.02
N VAL A 164 -6.23 20.02 4.14
CA VAL A 164 -7.02 19.20 3.20
C VAL A 164 -6.11 18.44 2.23
N ALA A 165 -5.05 19.09 1.70
CA ALA A 165 -4.11 18.44 0.79
C ALA A 165 -3.38 17.27 1.47
N ILE A 166 -2.85 17.48 2.69
CA ILE A 166 -2.16 16.44 3.46
C ILE A 166 -3.12 15.31 3.86
N ALA A 167 -4.37 15.63 4.24
CA ALA A 167 -5.38 14.65 4.59
C ALA A 167 -5.76 13.77 3.39
N ARG A 168 -5.91 14.33 2.20
CA ARG A 168 -6.16 13.57 0.95
C ARG A 168 -4.98 12.67 0.60
N GLU A 169 -3.76 13.21 0.60
CA GLU A 169 -2.55 12.40 0.37
C GLU A 169 -2.46 11.23 1.36
N THR A 170 -2.78 11.49 2.63
CA THR A 170 -2.76 10.46 3.68
C THR A 170 -3.80 9.37 3.41
N LEU A 171 -5.00 9.75 3.01
CA LEU A 171 -6.09 8.81 2.71
C LEU A 171 -5.83 8.02 1.42
N ASP A 172 -5.23 8.67 0.40
CA ASP A 172 -5.02 8.09 -0.92
C ASP A 172 -3.75 7.24 -1.02
N ILE A 173 -2.76 7.45 -0.14
CA ILE A 173 -1.46 6.79 -0.23
C ILE A 173 -1.12 6.04 1.06
N TYR A 174 -1.03 6.75 2.20
CA TYR A 174 -0.48 6.16 3.43
C TYR A 174 -1.43 5.16 4.09
N ALA A 175 -2.72 5.44 4.12
CA ALA A 175 -3.70 4.53 4.71
C ALA A 175 -3.82 3.20 3.93
N PRO A 176 -3.83 3.17 2.58
CA PRO A 176 -3.74 1.94 1.79
C PRO A 176 -2.44 1.16 1.99
N ILE A 177 -1.29 1.83 2.07
CA ILE A 177 -0.02 1.17 2.38
C ILE A 177 -0.07 0.53 3.77
N ALA A 178 -0.53 1.25 4.80
CA ALA A 178 -0.72 0.70 6.14
C ALA A 178 -1.68 -0.51 6.14
N HIS A 179 -2.74 -0.46 5.31
CA HIS A 179 -3.66 -1.58 5.11
C HIS A 179 -2.96 -2.80 4.50
N ARG A 180 -2.16 -2.59 3.45
CA ARG A 180 -1.44 -3.66 2.74
C ARG A 180 -0.38 -4.31 3.64
N LEU A 181 0.26 -3.52 4.50
CA LEU A 181 1.21 -4.00 5.50
C LEU A 181 0.54 -4.62 6.74
N GLY A 182 -0.79 -4.57 6.83
CA GLY A 182 -1.56 -5.11 7.93
C GLY A 182 -1.48 -4.29 9.23
N VAL A 183 -0.89 -3.08 9.22
CA VAL A 183 -0.77 -2.23 10.41
C VAL A 183 -2.08 -1.47 10.62
N TYR A 184 -3.10 -2.22 11.09
CA TYR A 184 -4.47 -1.70 11.17
C TYR A 184 -4.64 -0.57 12.18
N ALA A 185 -3.89 -0.56 13.28
CA ALA A 185 -3.96 0.50 14.27
C ALA A 185 -3.61 1.87 13.64
N ILE A 186 -2.50 1.95 12.90
CA ILE A 186 -2.12 3.17 12.18
C ILE A 186 -3.11 3.50 11.07
N LYS A 187 -3.50 2.51 10.26
CA LYS A 187 -4.44 2.71 9.16
C LYS A 187 -5.73 3.37 9.61
N GLN A 188 -6.34 2.85 10.66
CA GLN A 188 -7.65 3.29 11.15
C GLN A 188 -7.59 4.73 11.66
N GLU A 189 -6.53 5.07 12.39
CA GLU A 189 -6.36 6.43 12.89
C GLU A 189 -6.05 7.43 11.76
N LEU A 190 -5.22 7.04 10.79
CA LEU A 190 -4.97 7.86 9.59
C LEU A 190 -6.26 8.14 8.81
N GLU A 191 -7.12 7.14 8.62
CA GLU A 191 -8.41 7.28 7.95
C GLU A 191 -9.37 8.22 8.71
N ASP A 192 -9.52 8.04 10.03
CA ASP A 192 -10.41 8.84 10.85
C ASP A 192 -9.93 10.30 10.95
N LEU A 193 -8.62 10.52 11.13
CA LEU A 193 -8.03 11.86 11.12
C LEU A 193 -8.16 12.54 9.76
N SER A 194 -7.99 11.79 8.66
CA SER A 194 -8.15 12.34 7.31
C SER A 194 -9.60 12.77 7.04
N LEU A 195 -10.58 11.95 7.42
CA LEU A 195 -12.00 12.28 7.28
C LEU A 195 -12.36 13.59 7.98
N ARG A 196 -11.82 13.83 9.18
CA ARG A 196 -12.06 15.04 9.95
C ARG A 196 -11.71 16.33 9.20
N TYR A 197 -10.70 16.28 8.29
CA TYR A 197 -10.27 17.45 7.52
C TYR A 197 -10.83 17.49 6.10
N ILE A 198 -11.18 16.33 5.53
CA ILE A 198 -11.73 16.25 4.16
C ILE A 198 -13.22 16.58 4.15
N ASP A 199 -13.97 16.06 5.10
CA ASP A 199 -15.40 16.31 5.27
C ASP A 199 -15.72 16.54 6.77
N PRO A 200 -15.43 17.74 7.31
CA PRO A 200 -15.68 18.07 8.70
C PRO A 200 -17.14 17.93 9.11
N VAL A 201 -18.05 18.34 8.22
CA VAL A 201 -19.50 18.29 8.48
C VAL A 201 -19.99 16.84 8.54
N GLY A 202 -19.58 16.02 7.59
CA GLY A 202 -19.89 14.58 7.59
C GLY A 202 -19.32 13.88 8.81
N TYR A 203 -18.08 14.23 9.21
CA TYR A 203 -17.45 13.69 10.40
C TYR A 203 -18.22 14.06 11.69
N GLU A 204 -18.55 15.33 11.90
CA GLU A 204 -19.29 15.80 13.07
C GLU A 204 -20.69 15.18 13.18
N ASN A 205 -21.43 15.13 12.06
CA ASN A 205 -22.71 14.44 11.98
C ASN A 205 -22.61 12.97 12.39
N LEU A 206 -21.52 12.30 11.96
CA LEU A 206 -21.28 10.91 12.29
C LEU A 206 -20.94 10.74 13.78
N VAL A 207 -20.08 11.61 14.33
CA VAL A 207 -19.74 11.62 15.76
C VAL A 207 -20.98 11.80 16.63
N GLN A 208 -21.88 12.71 16.26
CA GLN A 208 -23.14 12.92 16.97
C GLN A 208 -24.05 11.68 16.90
N LYS A 209 -24.27 11.11 15.72
CA LYS A 209 -25.10 9.90 15.55
C LYS A 209 -24.54 8.69 16.32
N VAL A 210 -23.22 8.51 16.28
CA VAL A 210 -22.53 7.47 17.04
C VAL A 210 -22.59 7.76 18.54
N GLY A 211 -22.50 9.02 18.95
CA GLY A 211 -22.58 9.45 20.34
C GLY A 211 -23.95 9.27 20.97
N GLN A 212 -25.03 9.60 20.25
CA GLN A 212 -26.42 9.49 20.75
C GLN A 212 -26.81 8.08 21.20
N LYS A 213 -26.26 7.03 20.60
CA LYS A 213 -26.54 5.62 20.93
C LYS A 213 -25.40 4.97 21.74
N ARG A 214 -24.50 5.73 22.34
CA ARG A 214 -23.30 5.19 22.97
C ARG A 214 -23.63 4.35 24.21
N SER A 215 -24.43 4.87 25.14
CA SER A 215 -24.80 4.18 26.38
C SER A 215 -25.58 2.89 26.10
N GLU A 216 -26.57 2.96 25.19
CA GLU A 216 -27.34 1.79 24.75
C GLU A 216 -26.43 0.71 24.13
N ARG A 217 -25.45 1.12 23.31
CA ARG A 217 -24.50 0.16 22.71
C ARG A 217 -23.55 -0.45 23.74
N GLU A 218 -23.05 0.34 24.69
CA GLU A 218 -22.17 -0.16 25.75
C GLU A 218 -22.91 -1.18 26.63
N GLU A 219 -24.19 -0.96 26.94
CA GLU A 219 -25.04 -1.90 27.66
C GLU A 219 -25.29 -3.16 26.84
N ASN A 220 -25.63 -3.03 25.56
CA ASN A 220 -25.82 -4.15 24.66
C ASN A 220 -24.54 -5.00 24.50
N ILE A 221 -23.38 -4.37 24.36
CA ILE A 221 -22.09 -5.08 24.30
C ILE A 221 -21.83 -5.83 25.60
N ARG A 222 -22.11 -5.23 26.75
CA ARG A 222 -21.92 -5.87 28.04
C ARG A 222 -22.80 -7.12 28.18
N MET A 223 -24.08 -7.03 27.83
CA MET A 223 -24.99 -8.20 27.87
C MET A 223 -24.49 -9.35 27.00
N VAL A 224 -24.01 -9.03 25.77
CA VAL A 224 -23.46 -10.04 24.86
C VAL A 224 -22.20 -10.68 25.44
N ILE A 225 -21.30 -9.87 26.02
CA ILE A 225 -20.06 -10.35 26.65
C ILE A 225 -20.38 -11.26 27.82
N ASP A 226 -21.26 -10.86 28.72
CA ASP A 226 -21.60 -11.61 29.93
C ASP A 226 -22.22 -12.97 29.57
N GLU A 227 -23.16 -13.02 28.61
CA GLU A 227 -23.80 -14.26 28.17
C GLU A 227 -22.81 -15.23 27.50
N LEU A 228 -21.94 -14.70 26.60
CA LEU A 228 -20.95 -15.51 25.90
C LEU A 228 -19.87 -16.02 26.86
N SER A 229 -19.34 -15.14 27.72
CA SER A 229 -18.29 -15.50 28.69
C SER A 229 -18.76 -16.63 29.61
N ALA A 230 -19.98 -16.55 30.15
CA ALA A 230 -20.53 -17.61 30.97
C ALA A 230 -20.56 -18.99 30.26
N LYS A 231 -20.87 -18.99 28.95
CA LYS A 231 -20.90 -20.24 28.17
C LYS A 231 -19.51 -20.77 27.83
N LEU A 232 -18.54 -19.88 27.61
CA LEU A 232 -17.14 -20.27 27.36
C LEU A 232 -16.49 -20.82 28.63
N ASP A 233 -16.82 -20.25 29.81
CA ASP A 233 -16.38 -20.75 31.12
C ASP A 233 -16.94 -22.16 31.43
N GLU A 234 -18.22 -22.40 31.11
CA GLU A 234 -18.84 -23.75 31.25
C GLU A 234 -18.10 -24.80 30.40
N GLN A 235 -17.53 -24.41 29.26
CA GLN A 235 -16.77 -25.30 28.36
C GLN A 235 -15.25 -25.29 28.64
N HIS A 236 -14.80 -24.60 29.69
CA HIS A 236 -13.40 -24.45 30.08
C HIS A 236 -12.50 -23.88 28.95
N ILE A 237 -13.04 -23.04 28.09
CA ILE A 237 -12.27 -22.35 27.04
C ILE A 237 -11.68 -21.07 27.63
N HIS A 238 -10.34 -21.01 27.68
CA HIS A 238 -9.64 -19.79 28.08
C HIS A 238 -9.87 -18.70 27.06
N HIS A 239 -10.39 -17.55 27.48
CA HIS A 239 -10.81 -16.51 26.56
C HIS A 239 -10.67 -15.10 27.16
N THR A 240 -10.66 -14.12 26.27
CA THR A 240 -10.87 -12.70 26.58
C THR A 240 -11.84 -12.12 25.55
N ILE A 241 -12.85 -11.39 26.02
CA ILE A 241 -13.86 -10.78 25.15
C ILE A 241 -13.82 -9.27 25.33
N ASP A 242 -13.63 -8.55 24.22
CA ASP A 242 -13.63 -7.09 24.18
C ASP A 242 -14.71 -6.56 23.25
N GLY A 243 -15.36 -5.45 23.65
CA GLY A 243 -16.16 -4.66 22.72
C GLY A 243 -15.27 -3.97 21.70
N ARG A 244 -15.62 -4.04 20.42
CA ARG A 244 -14.88 -3.41 19.33
C ARG A 244 -15.62 -2.22 18.79
N PRO A 245 -15.22 -0.98 19.10
CA PRO A 245 -15.78 0.20 18.47
C PRO A 245 -15.41 0.21 16.97
N LYS A 246 -16.36 0.53 16.11
CA LYS A 246 -16.11 0.67 14.69
C LYS A 246 -15.60 2.08 14.38
N HIS A 247 -14.59 2.16 13.53
CA HIS A 247 -13.97 3.42 13.12
C HIS A 247 -14.92 4.27 12.28
N PHE A 248 -14.86 5.59 12.46
CA PHE A 248 -15.74 6.56 11.81
C PHE A 248 -15.64 6.49 10.29
N TYR A 249 -14.43 6.43 9.73
CA TYR A 249 -14.25 6.34 8.27
C TYR A 249 -14.88 5.08 7.67
N SER A 250 -14.83 3.95 8.39
CA SER A 250 -15.46 2.70 7.92
C SER A 250 -16.99 2.81 7.86
N ILE A 251 -17.60 3.55 8.78
CA ILE A 251 -19.04 3.84 8.78
C ILE A 251 -19.37 4.82 7.66
N TYR A 252 -18.62 5.93 7.56
CA TYR A 252 -18.74 6.96 6.52
C TYR A 252 -18.72 6.35 5.12
N ARG A 253 -17.73 5.50 4.85
CA ARG A 253 -17.58 4.82 3.56
C ARG A 253 -18.80 3.98 3.19
N LYS A 254 -19.42 3.28 4.15
CA LYS A 254 -20.66 2.53 3.91
C LYS A 254 -21.84 3.43 3.62
N MET A 255 -21.94 4.56 4.32
CA MET A 255 -23.01 5.53 4.12
C MET A 255 -22.89 6.23 2.76
N VAL A 256 -21.70 6.70 2.41
CA VAL A 256 -21.48 7.52 1.21
C VAL A 256 -21.28 6.65 -0.03
N LEU A 257 -20.36 5.65 -0.01
CA LEU A 257 -20.05 4.86 -1.20
C LEU A 257 -21.05 3.73 -1.48
N GLN A 258 -21.70 3.18 -0.44
CA GLN A 258 -22.70 2.12 -0.60
C GLN A 258 -24.13 2.65 -0.46
N ASN A 259 -24.29 3.97 -0.28
CA ASN A 259 -25.57 4.65 -0.09
C ASN A 259 -26.48 3.98 0.96
N LYS A 260 -25.88 3.50 2.06
CA LYS A 260 -26.61 2.83 3.15
C LYS A 260 -26.95 3.83 4.25
N PRO A 261 -28.21 3.93 4.66
CA PRO A 261 -28.58 4.73 5.82
C PRO A 261 -27.91 4.18 7.08
N PHE A 262 -27.64 5.07 8.05
CA PHE A 262 -26.94 4.72 9.30
C PHE A 262 -27.58 3.54 10.03
N ASP A 263 -28.92 3.46 10.07
CA ASP A 263 -29.66 2.40 10.76
C ASP A 263 -29.56 1.01 10.09
N GLN A 264 -29.07 0.95 8.85
CA GLN A 264 -28.78 -0.31 8.15
C GLN A 264 -27.33 -0.77 8.32
N ILE A 265 -26.53 -0.09 9.13
CA ILE A 265 -25.15 -0.49 9.44
C ILE A 265 -25.16 -1.38 10.68
N TYR A 266 -25.39 -2.67 10.48
CA TYR A 266 -25.57 -3.67 11.55
C TYR A 266 -24.30 -4.02 12.34
N ASP A 267 -23.11 -3.65 11.85
CA ASP A 267 -21.83 -3.92 12.46
C ASP A 267 -21.29 -2.78 13.35
N LEU A 268 -22.20 -1.95 13.86
CA LEU A 268 -21.88 -0.94 14.87
C LEU A 268 -21.64 -1.54 16.25
N ILE A 269 -22.28 -2.68 16.53
CA ILE A 269 -22.07 -3.48 17.71
C ILE A 269 -21.21 -4.66 17.27
N ALA A 270 -20.00 -4.73 17.75
CA ALA A 270 -19.09 -5.82 17.47
C ALA A 270 -18.34 -6.21 18.75
N ILE A 271 -18.15 -7.52 18.95
CA ILE A 271 -17.29 -8.08 19.97
C ILE A 271 -16.15 -8.85 19.33
N ARG A 272 -15.06 -8.95 20.06
CA ARG A 272 -13.89 -9.73 19.70
C ARG A 272 -13.60 -10.73 20.78
N VAL A 273 -13.48 -12.00 20.39
CA VAL A 273 -13.13 -13.11 21.26
C VAL A 273 -11.72 -13.56 20.93
N LEU A 274 -10.85 -13.53 21.92
CA LEU A 274 -9.46 -14.01 21.83
C LEU A 274 -9.35 -15.33 22.59
N VAL A 275 -8.75 -16.33 21.95
CA VAL A 275 -8.54 -17.66 22.48
C VAL A 275 -7.11 -18.16 22.21
N ASP A 276 -6.73 -19.30 22.80
CA ASP A 276 -5.35 -19.76 22.73
C ASP A 276 -5.03 -20.53 21.44
N SER A 277 -5.99 -21.25 20.87
CA SER A 277 -5.75 -22.14 19.73
C SER A 277 -6.78 -22.00 18.60
N VAL A 278 -6.41 -22.46 17.40
CA VAL A 278 -7.32 -22.51 16.24
C VAL A 278 -8.53 -23.42 16.50
N PRO A 279 -8.39 -24.63 17.08
CA PRO A 279 -9.55 -25.44 17.48
C PRO A 279 -10.51 -24.69 18.39
N ASP A 280 -10.02 -23.90 19.36
CA ASP A 280 -10.87 -23.10 20.24
C ASP A 280 -11.63 -22.01 19.45
N CYS A 281 -11.04 -21.43 18.40
CA CYS A 281 -11.77 -20.50 17.55
C CYS A 281 -13.02 -21.12 16.93
N TYR A 282 -12.93 -22.35 16.44
CA TYR A 282 -14.09 -23.06 15.86
C TYR A 282 -15.06 -23.56 16.94
N ALA A 283 -14.58 -23.93 18.13
CA ALA A 283 -15.43 -24.27 19.27
C ALA A 283 -16.28 -23.06 19.70
N VAL A 284 -15.65 -21.87 19.83
CA VAL A 284 -16.37 -20.63 20.13
C VAL A 284 -17.40 -20.30 19.05
N LEU A 285 -17.07 -20.50 17.76
CA LEU A 285 -18.02 -20.29 16.65
C LEU A 285 -19.25 -21.18 16.81
N GLY A 286 -19.07 -22.46 17.16
CA GLY A 286 -20.17 -23.41 17.45
C GLY A 286 -21.05 -22.93 18.58
N ILE A 287 -20.46 -22.45 19.69
CA ILE A 287 -21.17 -21.89 20.83
C ILE A 287 -21.97 -20.66 20.45
N VAL A 288 -21.34 -19.70 19.70
CA VAL A 288 -22.00 -18.49 19.23
C VAL A 288 -23.22 -18.82 18.36
N HIS A 289 -23.12 -19.78 17.44
CA HIS A 289 -24.24 -20.19 16.59
C HIS A 289 -25.30 -21.04 17.33
N THR A 290 -24.97 -21.60 18.49
CA THR A 290 -25.93 -22.26 19.37
C THR A 290 -26.71 -21.25 20.21
N LEU A 291 -26.06 -20.20 20.68
CA LEU A 291 -26.69 -19.13 21.47
C LEU A 291 -27.57 -18.21 20.61
N TRP A 292 -27.12 -17.88 19.40
CA TRP A 292 -27.73 -16.85 18.56
C TRP A 292 -27.88 -17.28 17.10
N ASN A 293 -28.90 -16.77 16.44
CA ASN A 293 -29.17 -17.11 15.05
C ASN A 293 -28.23 -16.39 14.10
N GLN A 294 -27.51 -17.14 13.27
CA GLN A 294 -26.63 -16.59 12.24
C GLN A 294 -27.43 -15.88 11.13
N MET A 295 -26.97 -14.70 10.70
CA MET A 295 -27.49 -14.03 9.52
C MET A 295 -26.92 -14.66 8.24
N PRO A 296 -27.78 -15.13 7.30
CA PRO A 296 -27.32 -15.73 6.04
C PRO A 296 -26.38 -14.82 5.26
N GLY A 297 -25.31 -15.39 4.68
CA GLY A 297 -24.32 -14.66 3.87
C GLY A 297 -23.40 -13.71 4.67
N ARG A 298 -23.43 -13.75 6.01
CA ARG A 298 -22.63 -12.87 6.87
C ARG A 298 -21.51 -13.61 7.63
N PHE A 299 -21.25 -14.86 7.31
CA PHE A 299 -20.12 -15.62 7.83
C PHE A 299 -18.92 -15.51 6.89
N LYS A 300 -17.72 -15.33 7.46
CA LYS A 300 -16.45 -15.31 6.73
C LYS A 300 -15.38 -16.01 7.56
N ASP A 301 -14.74 -16.98 6.94
CA ASP A 301 -13.62 -17.71 7.52
C ASP A 301 -12.30 -17.22 6.89
N TYR A 302 -11.63 -16.30 7.59
CA TYR A 302 -10.30 -15.83 7.24
C TYR A 302 -9.18 -16.58 7.97
N ILE A 303 -9.51 -17.66 8.75
CA ILE A 303 -8.51 -18.56 9.33
C ILE A 303 -8.09 -19.57 8.26
N SER A 304 -9.08 -20.22 7.62
CA SER A 304 -8.83 -21.18 6.55
C SER A 304 -8.30 -20.51 5.27
N VAL A 305 -8.75 -19.30 4.96
CA VAL A 305 -8.31 -18.53 3.80
C VAL A 305 -7.91 -17.12 4.26
N PRO A 306 -6.64 -16.92 4.68
CA PRO A 306 -6.14 -15.63 5.14
C PRO A 306 -6.21 -14.58 4.03
N LYS A 307 -6.41 -13.31 4.42
CA LYS A 307 -6.30 -12.19 3.47
C LYS A 307 -4.84 -11.97 3.06
N ALA A 308 -4.62 -11.30 1.92
CA ALA A 308 -3.29 -11.00 1.40
C ALA A 308 -2.40 -10.21 2.38
N ASN A 309 -3.00 -9.45 3.30
CA ASN A 309 -2.31 -8.76 4.39
C ASN A 309 -2.17 -9.59 5.66
N MET A 310 -2.27 -10.92 5.56
CA MET A 310 -2.14 -11.92 6.63
C MET A 310 -3.22 -11.84 7.72
N TYR A 311 -4.28 -11.08 7.50
CA TYR A 311 -5.37 -11.01 8.46
C TYR A 311 -6.10 -12.36 8.56
N GLN A 312 -6.19 -12.89 9.78
CA GLN A 312 -6.90 -14.13 10.12
C GLN A 312 -7.93 -13.87 11.23
N SER A 313 -9.15 -14.30 11.05
CA SER A 313 -10.23 -14.25 12.04
C SER A 313 -11.47 -14.96 11.49
N LEU A 314 -12.29 -15.55 12.33
CA LEU A 314 -13.66 -15.89 11.97
C LEU A 314 -14.54 -14.66 12.19
N HIS A 315 -15.40 -14.35 11.27
CA HIS A 315 -16.39 -13.28 11.38
C HIS A 315 -17.78 -13.86 11.18
N THR A 316 -18.65 -13.63 12.12
CA THR A 316 -20.06 -13.98 11.98
C THR A 316 -20.95 -12.85 12.48
N THR A 317 -22.06 -12.60 11.80
CA THR A 317 -23.08 -11.68 12.27
C THR A 317 -24.27 -12.49 12.74
N VAL A 318 -24.71 -12.23 13.96
CA VAL A 318 -25.78 -12.97 14.63
C VAL A 318 -26.85 -12.04 15.20
N VAL A 319 -28.03 -12.60 15.50
CA VAL A 319 -29.15 -11.91 16.16
C VAL A 319 -29.58 -12.72 17.37
N GLY A 320 -29.66 -12.09 18.55
CA GLY A 320 -29.88 -12.73 19.84
C GLY A 320 -31.35 -12.97 20.21
N GLY A 321 -32.29 -13.01 19.27
CA GLY A 321 -33.69 -13.28 19.53
C GLY A 321 -34.40 -12.17 20.36
N ARG A 322 -35.36 -12.55 21.22
CA ARG A 322 -36.16 -11.58 21.99
C ARG A 322 -35.37 -10.73 23.00
N LYS A 323 -34.29 -11.29 23.57
CA LYS A 323 -33.46 -10.57 24.55
C LYS A 323 -32.51 -9.58 23.92
N MET A 324 -32.04 -9.86 22.69
CA MET A 324 -31.10 -9.03 21.94
C MET A 324 -31.59 -8.89 20.49
N PRO A 325 -32.64 -8.08 20.23
CA PRO A 325 -33.29 -7.99 18.92
C PRO A 325 -32.49 -7.19 17.90
N PHE A 326 -31.20 -7.00 18.12
CA PHE A 326 -30.28 -6.27 17.24
C PHE A 326 -29.20 -7.19 16.70
N PRO A 327 -28.78 -7.00 15.45
CA PRO A 327 -27.65 -7.73 14.89
C PRO A 327 -26.32 -7.21 15.43
N PHE A 328 -25.39 -8.12 15.69
CA PHE A 328 -24.02 -7.78 16.09
C PHE A 328 -22.99 -8.73 15.45
N GLU A 329 -21.78 -8.22 15.27
CA GLU A 329 -20.66 -8.98 14.69
C GLU A 329 -19.83 -9.61 15.81
N VAL A 330 -19.50 -10.89 15.66
CA VAL A 330 -18.55 -11.61 16.52
C VAL A 330 -17.31 -11.93 15.69
N GLN A 331 -16.16 -11.45 16.14
CA GLN A 331 -14.85 -11.74 15.57
C GLN A 331 -14.09 -12.66 16.51
N ILE A 332 -13.67 -13.83 16.00
CA ILE A 332 -13.02 -14.86 16.80
C ILE A 332 -11.63 -15.11 16.21
N ARG A 333 -10.60 -15.06 17.04
CA ARG A 333 -9.21 -15.27 16.61
C ARG A 333 -8.31 -15.64 17.78
N THR A 334 -7.14 -16.22 17.50
CA THR A 334 -6.15 -16.47 18.55
C THR A 334 -5.42 -15.20 18.94
N TRP A 335 -4.71 -15.22 20.08
CA TRP A 335 -3.83 -14.13 20.50
C TRP A 335 -2.75 -13.81 19.48
N GLU A 336 -2.22 -14.81 18.80
CA GLU A 336 -1.23 -14.62 17.74
C GLU A 336 -1.85 -13.91 16.52
N MET A 337 -3.01 -14.38 16.04
CA MET A 337 -3.76 -13.73 14.96
C MET A 337 -4.15 -12.31 15.32
N HIS A 338 -4.48 -12.06 16.60
CA HIS A 338 -4.78 -10.72 17.09
C HIS A 338 -3.57 -9.78 16.94
N ARG A 339 -2.40 -10.25 17.37
CA ARG A 339 -1.16 -9.47 17.25
C ARG A 339 -0.83 -9.17 15.78
N ILE A 340 -0.93 -10.17 14.91
CA ILE A 340 -0.71 -9.99 13.47
C ILE A 340 -1.75 -9.01 12.88
N ALA A 341 -3.01 -9.10 13.30
CA ALA A 341 -4.07 -8.21 12.82
C ALA A 341 -3.90 -6.75 13.29
N GLU A 342 -3.33 -6.47 14.46
CA GLU A 342 -3.12 -5.10 14.94
C GLU A 342 -1.81 -4.49 14.42
N TYR A 343 -0.73 -5.27 14.39
CA TYR A 343 0.62 -4.79 14.09
C TYR A 343 1.14 -5.19 12.71
N GLY A 344 0.44 -6.09 12.00
CA GLY A 344 0.79 -6.51 10.65
C GLY A 344 2.21 -7.09 10.56
N ILE A 345 2.94 -6.61 9.55
CA ILE A 345 4.31 -7.04 9.30
C ILE A 345 5.26 -6.73 10.48
N ALA A 346 4.98 -5.72 11.28
CA ALA A 346 5.77 -5.38 12.46
C ALA A 346 5.76 -6.52 13.50
N ALA A 347 4.66 -7.29 13.62
CA ALA A 347 4.57 -8.43 14.53
C ALA A 347 5.58 -9.53 14.23
N HIS A 348 6.03 -9.66 12.98
CA HIS A 348 7.00 -10.68 12.54
C HIS A 348 8.46 -10.27 12.79
N TRP A 349 8.74 -8.99 12.98
CA TRP A 349 10.11 -8.50 13.21
C TRP A 349 10.72 -9.06 14.50
N ARG A 350 9.87 -9.35 15.49
CA ARG A 350 10.28 -9.91 16.80
C ARG A 350 10.86 -11.33 16.73
N TYR A 351 10.56 -12.10 15.68
CA TYR A 351 10.97 -13.51 15.56
C TYR A 351 12.28 -13.73 14.78
N LYS A 352 12.92 -12.68 14.26
CA LYS A 352 14.09 -12.79 13.37
C LYS A 352 15.34 -13.43 14.04
N GLU A 353 15.43 -13.44 15.37
CA GLU A 353 16.56 -14.02 16.10
C GLU A 353 16.51 -15.56 16.25
N GLY A 354 15.39 -16.19 15.86
CA GLY A 354 15.19 -17.66 15.99
C GLY A 354 15.47 -18.50 14.73
N GLY A 355 16.04 -17.95 13.66
CA GLY A 355 16.60 -18.71 12.51
C GLY A 355 15.61 -19.33 11.52
N GLY A 356 14.28 -19.18 11.69
CA GLY A 356 13.28 -19.84 10.84
C GLY A 356 12.43 -18.91 9.93
N ALA A 357 12.51 -17.61 10.10
CA ALA A 357 11.50 -16.67 9.58
C ALA A 357 11.85 -15.93 8.27
N ALA A 358 13.04 -16.11 7.70
CA ALA A 358 13.47 -15.37 6.51
C ALA A 358 12.61 -15.70 5.27
N ASN A 359 12.26 -16.97 5.08
CA ASN A 359 11.45 -17.42 3.93
C ASN A 359 9.99 -16.95 4.01
N ASP A 360 9.45 -16.74 5.21
CA ASP A 360 8.05 -16.31 5.42
C ASP A 360 7.88 -14.80 5.18
N LEU A 361 8.87 -13.98 5.57
CA LEU A 361 8.86 -12.54 5.31
C LEU A 361 8.99 -12.23 3.81
N ASP A 362 9.81 -12.99 3.10
CA ASP A 362 10.01 -12.87 1.66
C ASP A 362 8.73 -13.16 0.86
N SER A 363 7.95 -14.16 1.27
CA SER A 363 6.65 -14.45 0.66
C SER A 363 5.64 -13.33 0.90
N LYS A 364 5.69 -12.68 2.06
CA LYS A 364 4.80 -11.60 2.49
C LYS A 364 5.12 -10.25 1.83
N LEU A 365 6.38 -10.05 1.43
CA LEU A 365 6.84 -8.88 0.67
C LEU A 365 6.83 -9.10 -0.84
N TYR A 366 6.33 -10.23 -1.31
CA TYR A 366 6.25 -10.56 -2.73
C TYR A 366 5.57 -9.45 -3.56
N TRP A 367 4.52 -8.81 -3.04
CA TRP A 367 3.86 -7.70 -3.71
C TRP A 367 4.76 -6.47 -3.90
N VAL A 368 5.65 -6.18 -2.93
CA VAL A 368 6.63 -5.08 -3.05
C VAL A 368 7.61 -5.40 -4.17
N ARG A 369 8.12 -6.64 -4.23
CA ARG A 369 9.00 -7.08 -5.32
C ARG A 369 8.31 -7.01 -6.68
N GLN A 370 7.04 -7.41 -6.76
CA GLN A 370 6.27 -7.28 -8.00
C GLN A 370 6.15 -5.83 -8.47
N ILE A 371 5.94 -4.89 -7.56
CA ILE A 371 5.88 -3.47 -7.89
C ILE A 371 7.27 -2.95 -8.32
N LEU A 372 8.35 -3.44 -7.70
CA LEU A 372 9.72 -3.09 -8.10
C LEU A 372 10.08 -3.62 -9.49
N ASP A 373 9.77 -4.87 -9.79
CA ASP A 373 9.97 -5.47 -11.10
C ASP A 373 9.20 -4.70 -12.18
N TRP A 374 7.99 -4.30 -11.85
CA TRP A 374 7.15 -3.54 -12.74
C TRP A 374 7.62 -2.09 -12.93
N GLN A 375 8.17 -1.46 -11.89
CA GLN A 375 8.77 -0.13 -11.99
C GLN A 375 9.91 -0.07 -13.01
N SER A 376 10.70 -1.16 -13.16
CA SER A 376 11.77 -1.23 -14.16
C SER A 376 11.25 -1.11 -15.60
N ASP A 377 10.00 -1.51 -15.81
CA ASP A 377 9.35 -1.54 -17.12
C ASP A 377 8.50 -0.28 -17.41
N THR A 378 7.99 0.41 -16.37
CA THR A 378 7.12 1.58 -16.50
C THR A 378 7.88 2.85 -16.14
N ARG A 379 8.16 3.72 -17.13
CA ARG A 379 8.90 4.97 -16.93
C ARG A 379 8.03 6.21 -16.80
N ASP A 380 6.72 6.09 -17.07
CA ASP A 380 5.75 7.17 -16.86
C ASP A 380 5.23 7.13 -15.42
N SER A 381 5.53 8.19 -14.67
CA SER A 381 5.13 8.32 -13.26
C SER A 381 3.61 8.34 -13.07
N ARG A 382 2.83 8.82 -14.05
CA ARG A 382 1.35 8.83 -13.98
C ARG A 382 0.77 7.43 -14.20
N GLU A 383 1.24 6.71 -15.23
CA GLU A 383 0.82 5.32 -15.48
C GLU A 383 1.15 4.42 -14.28
N PHE A 384 2.30 4.64 -13.66
CA PHE A 384 2.70 3.96 -12.43
C PHE A 384 1.74 4.24 -11.26
N LEU A 385 1.34 5.51 -11.05
CA LEU A 385 0.40 5.91 -10.00
C LEU A 385 -0.98 5.29 -10.18
N ASP A 386 -1.55 5.37 -11.38
CA ASP A 386 -2.89 4.87 -11.67
C ASP A 386 -2.96 3.35 -11.49
N THR A 387 -1.91 2.67 -11.91
CA THR A 387 -1.81 1.23 -11.77
C THR A 387 -1.61 0.80 -10.33
N LEU A 388 -0.77 1.52 -9.59
CA LEU A 388 -0.55 1.26 -8.17
C LEU A 388 -1.82 1.53 -7.36
N LYS A 389 -2.54 2.62 -7.64
CA LYS A 389 -3.85 2.88 -7.02
C LYS A 389 -4.80 1.72 -7.29
N THR A 390 -4.90 1.27 -8.53
CA THR A 390 -5.75 0.14 -8.90
C THR A 390 -5.39 -1.13 -8.11
N ASP A 391 -4.11 -1.46 -7.98
CA ASP A 391 -3.66 -2.64 -7.21
C ASP A 391 -3.86 -2.48 -5.69
N LEU A 392 -3.61 -1.29 -5.14
CA LEU A 392 -3.77 -1.03 -3.70
C LEU A 392 -5.23 -1.01 -3.24
N PHE A 393 -6.19 -0.62 -4.12
CA PHE A 393 -7.60 -0.41 -3.76
C PHE A 393 -8.55 -1.49 -4.28
N SER A 394 -8.10 -2.44 -5.11
CA SER A 394 -8.96 -3.48 -5.66
C SER A 394 -9.49 -4.42 -4.56
N GLU A 395 -10.79 -4.72 -4.62
CA GLU A 395 -11.34 -5.86 -3.89
C GLU A 395 -10.70 -7.15 -4.42
N GLU A 396 -10.44 -8.12 -3.54
CA GLU A 396 -9.83 -9.39 -3.93
C GLU A 396 -10.88 -10.47 -4.13
N VAL A 397 -10.66 -11.32 -5.13
CA VAL A 397 -11.37 -12.59 -5.35
C VAL A 397 -10.42 -13.77 -5.10
N PHE A 398 -10.93 -14.83 -4.50
CA PHE A 398 -10.18 -16.02 -4.17
C PHE A 398 -10.55 -17.15 -5.14
N LEU A 399 -9.56 -17.62 -5.89
CA LEU A 399 -9.71 -18.58 -6.97
C LEU A 399 -8.98 -19.87 -6.61
N PHE A 400 -9.44 -21.00 -7.12
CA PHE A 400 -8.83 -22.29 -6.90
C PHE A 400 -8.07 -22.78 -8.12
N THR A 401 -6.84 -23.28 -7.93
CA THR A 401 -6.16 -24.07 -8.95
C THR A 401 -6.82 -25.46 -9.09
N PRO A 402 -6.55 -26.22 -10.15
CA PRO A 402 -7.00 -27.60 -10.26
C PRO A 402 -6.51 -28.51 -9.13
N LYS A 403 -5.40 -28.15 -8.47
CA LYS A 403 -4.83 -28.88 -7.33
C LYS A 403 -5.48 -28.49 -5.99
N GLY A 404 -6.34 -27.47 -5.97
CA GLY A 404 -6.99 -26.96 -4.77
C GLY A 404 -6.25 -25.81 -4.07
N ASP A 405 -5.12 -25.33 -4.61
CA ASP A 405 -4.44 -24.18 -4.04
C ASP A 405 -5.29 -22.91 -4.24
N VAL A 406 -5.29 -22.03 -3.24
CA VAL A 406 -6.03 -20.76 -3.29
C VAL A 406 -5.11 -19.65 -3.80
N ILE A 407 -5.58 -18.94 -4.83
CA ILE A 407 -4.88 -17.77 -5.40
C ILE A 407 -5.77 -16.54 -5.26
N SER A 408 -5.24 -15.49 -4.62
CA SER A 408 -5.89 -14.19 -4.55
C SER A 408 -5.58 -13.37 -5.80
N MET A 409 -6.63 -12.77 -6.39
CA MET A 409 -6.56 -11.90 -7.56
C MET A 409 -7.43 -10.65 -7.35
N PRO A 410 -7.12 -9.51 -8.00
CA PRO A 410 -8.00 -8.36 -8.00
C PRO A 410 -9.37 -8.69 -8.60
N LYS A 411 -10.45 -8.11 -8.06
CA LYS A 411 -11.80 -8.26 -8.61
C LYS A 411 -11.85 -7.77 -10.06
N GLY A 412 -12.45 -8.57 -10.91
CA GLY A 412 -12.50 -8.33 -12.35
C GLY A 412 -11.31 -8.89 -13.13
N ALA A 413 -10.35 -9.54 -12.44
CA ALA A 413 -9.28 -10.29 -13.09
C ALA A 413 -9.83 -11.37 -14.03
N THR A 414 -9.09 -11.68 -15.07
CA THR A 414 -9.46 -12.61 -16.14
C THR A 414 -8.64 -13.91 -16.07
N PRO A 415 -9.00 -14.99 -16.78
CA PRO A 415 -8.17 -16.19 -16.91
C PRO A 415 -6.76 -15.91 -17.43
N LEU A 416 -6.56 -14.89 -18.26
CA LEU A 416 -5.24 -14.48 -18.69
C LEU A 416 -4.43 -13.91 -17.53
N ASP A 417 -5.03 -13.03 -16.72
CA ASP A 417 -4.38 -12.52 -15.50
C ASP A 417 -3.97 -13.66 -14.58
N PHE A 418 -4.84 -14.64 -14.39
CA PHE A 418 -4.57 -15.83 -13.60
C PHE A 418 -3.41 -16.66 -14.17
N ALA A 419 -3.34 -16.84 -15.49
CA ALA A 419 -2.25 -17.56 -16.15
C ALA A 419 -0.88 -16.90 -15.90
N TYR A 420 -0.80 -15.56 -16.02
CA TYR A 420 0.40 -14.78 -15.75
C TYR A 420 0.71 -14.68 -14.25
N ARG A 421 -0.29 -14.83 -13.39
CA ARG A 421 -0.11 -14.91 -11.94
C ARG A 421 0.58 -16.19 -11.52
N ILE A 422 0.21 -17.32 -12.14
CA ILE A 422 0.87 -18.62 -11.88
C ILE A 422 2.34 -18.55 -12.33
N HIS A 423 2.56 -18.29 -13.64
CA HIS A 423 3.91 -18.17 -14.19
C HIS A 423 3.87 -17.57 -15.60
N SER A 424 4.89 -16.76 -15.96
CA SER A 424 4.97 -16.15 -17.29
C SER A 424 4.96 -17.19 -18.42
N ALA A 425 5.58 -18.35 -18.24
CA ALA A 425 5.58 -19.42 -19.21
C ALA A 425 4.18 -20.03 -19.43
N VAL A 426 3.32 -20.06 -18.40
CA VAL A 426 1.91 -20.49 -18.49
C VAL A 426 1.12 -19.45 -19.27
N GLY A 427 1.28 -18.16 -18.94
CA GLY A 427 0.65 -17.06 -19.66
C GLY A 427 1.03 -17.03 -21.13
N ASN A 428 2.33 -17.09 -21.46
CA ASN A 428 2.83 -17.05 -22.83
C ASN A 428 2.37 -18.25 -23.69
N LYS A 429 2.11 -19.41 -23.06
CA LYS A 429 1.63 -20.62 -23.75
C LYS A 429 0.12 -20.84 -23.66
N CYS A 430 -0.62 -19.88 -23.09
CA CYS A 430 -2.05 -19.98 -22.91
C CYS A 430 -2.75 -20.02 -24.29
N VAL A 431 -3.71 -20.93 -24.45
CA VAL A 431 -4.56 -21.05 -25.64
C VAL A 431 -6.04 -21.09 -25.28
N GLY A 432 -6.38 -21.19 -24.00
CA GLY A 432 -7.75 -21.23 -23.52
C GLY A 432 -7.84 -21.39 -22.01
N SER A 433 -9.04 -21.38 -21.48
CA SER A 433 -9.32 -21.57 -20.06
C SER A 433 -10.57 -22.40 -19.81
N LYS A 434 -10.60 -23.08 -18.65
CA LYS A 434 -11.80 -23.67 -18.08
C LYS A 434 -12.08 -23.05 -16.73
N ILE A 435 -13.32 -22.62 -16.52
CA ILE A 435 -13.81 -22.15 -15.24
C ILE A 435 -14.88 -23.14 -14.77
N ASN A 436 -14.69 -23.72 -13.59
CA ASN A 436 -15.58 -24.73 -13.01
C ASN A 436 -15.85 -25.93 -13.97
N GLY A 437 -14.80 -26.33 -14.72
CA GLY A 437 -14.84 -27.43 -15.67
C GLY A 437 -15.42 -27.08 -17.05
N ARG A 438 -15.89 -25.84 -17.29
CA ARG A 438 -16.43 -25.38 -18.57
C ARG A 438 -15.42 -24.52 -19.31
N ILE A 439 -15.27 -24.68 -20.60
CA ILE A 439 -14.43 -23.79 -21.44
C ILE A 439 -15.10 -22.43 -21.48
N MET A 440 -14.33 -21.40 -21.11
CA MET A 440 -14.78 -20.01 -21.04
C MET A 440 -13.81 -19.09 -21.80
N PRO A 441 -14.30 -17.97 -22.35
CA PRO A 441 -13.46 -16.96 -22.99
C PRO A 441 -12.38 -16.42 -22.04
N LEU A 442 -11.23 -16.01 -22.59
CA LEU A 442 -10.09 -15.51 -21.82
C LEU A 442 -10.31 -14.13 -21.18
N ASP A 443 -11.36 -13.42 -21.57
CA ASP A 443 -11.79 -12.10 -21.04
C ASP A 443 -12.90 -12.20 -19.99
N THR A 444 -13.33 -13.42 -19.61
CA THR A 444 -14.37 -13.64 -18.60
C THR A 444 -13.92 -13.15 -17.24
N PRO A 445 -14.66 -12.24 -16.55
CA PRO A 445 -14.34 -11.86 -15.19
C PRO A 445 -14.46 -13.05 -14.22
N LEU A 446 -13.45 -13.23 -13.36
CA LEU A 446 -13.40 -14.31 -12.38
C LEU A 446 -14.08 -13.88 -11.07
N GLU A 447 -14.77 -14.83 -10.43
CA GLU A 447 -15.47 -14.63 -9.16
C GLU A 447 -14.90 -15.50 -8.05
N THR A 448 -15.11 -15.08 -6.79
CA THR A 448 -14.64 -15.86 -5.63
C THR A 448 -15.28 -17.25 -5.62
N GLY A 449 -14.45 -18.29 -5.52
CA GLY A 449 -14.88 -19.69 -5.52
C GLY A 449 -14.66 -20.38 -6.86
N ASP A 450 -14.31 -19.65 -7.93
CA ASP A 450 -14.05 -20.24 -9.23
C ASP A 450 -12.81 -21.13 -9.21
N ARG A 451 -12.94 -22.32 -9.81
CA ARG A 451 -11.82 -23.23 -10.08
C ARG A 451 -11.34 -22.99 -11.51
N VAL A 452 -10.13 -22.44 -11.64
CA VAL A 452 -9.58 -21.98 -12.92
C VAL A 452 -8.48 -22.94 -13.40
N GLU A 453 -8.64 -23.48 -14.60
CA GLU A 453 -7.66 -24.31 -15.30
C GLU A 453 -7.23 -23.61 -16.58
N ILE A 454 -5.92 -23.38 -16.75
CA ILE A 454 -5.36 -22.78 -17.95
C ILE A 454 -4.94 -23.87 -18.94
N ILE A 455 -5.43 -23.77 -20.16
CA ILE A 455 -5.07 -24.67 -21.26
C ILE A 455 -3.87 -24.06 -21.96
N THR A 456 -2.76 -24.81 -22.00
CA THR A 456 -1.52 -24.38 -22.64
C THR A 456 -1.18 -25.24 -23.83
N SER A 457 -0.49 -24.68 -24.84
CA SER A 457 0.04 -25.41 -25.99
C SER A 457 1.53 -25.12 -26.17
N ALA A 458 2.29 -26.16 -26.47
CA ALA A 458 3.71 -26.02 -26.82
C ALA A 458 3.91 -25.29 -28.17
N SER A 459 2.91 -25.34 -29.06
CA SER A 459 2.92 -24.67 -30.38
C SER A 459 2.41 -23.22 -30.34
N SER A 460 2.08 -22.68 -29.14
CA SER A 460 1.67 -21.28 -29.00
C SER A 460 2.82 -20.36 -29.43
N LYS A 461 2.48 -19.38 -30.29
CA LYS A 461 3.43 -18.32 -30.71
C LYS A 461 3.61 -17.22 -29.66
N GLY A 462 2.98 -17.34 -28.48
CA GLY A 462 3.00 -16.31 -27.44
C GLY A 462 1.74 -15.45 -27.40
N PRO A 463 1.72 -14.43 -26.54
CA PRO A 463 0.57 -13.53 -26.40
C PRO A 463 0.38 -12.65 -27.62
N SER A 464 -0.89 -12.36 -27.97
CA SER A 464 -1.20 -11.33 -28.96
C SER A 464 -1.21 -9.93 -28.32
N ALA A 465 -1.08 -8.88 -29.13
CA ALA A 465 -1.13 -7.49 -28.66
C ALA A 465 -2.48 -7.13 -28.00
N ASP A 466 -3.58 -7.76 -28.47
CA ASP A 466 -4.92 -7.53 -27.90
C ASP A 466 -5.06 -8.04 -26.46
N TRP A 467 -4.22 -8.98 -26.03
CA TRP A 467 -4.25 -9.50 -24.66
C TRP A 467 -3.94 -8.45 -23.61
N VAL A 468 -3.20 -7.40 -23.97
CA VAL A 468 -2.96 -6.24 -23.09
C VAL A 468 -4.28 -5.56 -22.69
N ARG A 469 -5.28 -5.56 -23.57
CA ARG A 469 -6.61 -4.98 -23.30
C ARG A 469 -7.51 -5.93 -22.51
N ILE A 470 -7.36 -7.22 -22.70
CA ILE A 470 -8.13 -8.27 -22.01
C ILE A 470 -7.69 -8.34 -20.54
N CYS A 471 -6.39 -8.34 -20.29
CA CYS A 471 -5.85 -8.36 -18.93
C CYS A 471 -6.24 -7.10 -18.16
N LYS A 472 -6.63 -7.30 -16.89
CA LYS A 472 -6.98 -6.22 -15.95
C LYS A 472 -5.86 -5.95 -14.96
N THR A 473 -4.97 -6.93 -14.76
CA THR A 473 -3.84 -6.76 -13.84
C THR A 473 -2.65 -6.13 -14.57
N PRO A 474 -2.05 -5.10 -13.98
CA PRO A 474 -0.86 -4.47 -14.54
C PRO A 474 0.31 -5.44 -14.72
N GLN A 475 0.41 -6.42 -13.82
CA GLN A 475 1.43 -7.47 -13.88
C GLN A 475 1.34 -8.29 -15.17
N ALA A 476 0.14 -8.75 -15.54
CA ALA A 476 -0.06 -9.50 -16.77
C ALA A 476 0.24 -8.62 -17.99
N GLN A 477 -0.25 -7.38 -18.00
CA GLN A 477 -0.02 -6.42 -19.08
C GLN A 477 1.48 -6.14 -19.27
N ALA A 478 2.24 -5.89 -18.19
CA ALA A 478 3.68 -5.64 -18.26
C ALA A 478 4.44 -6.86 -18.84
N LYS A 479 4.12 -8.08 -18.35
CA LYS A 479 4.74 -9.32 -18.87
C LYS A 479 4.43 -9.56 -20.36
N ILE A 480 3.21 -9.25 -20.81
CA ILE A 480 2.83 -9.34 -22.22
C ILE A 480 3.61 -8.33 -23.05
N ARG A 481 3.65 -7.04 -22.60
CA ARG A 481 4.42 -5.99 -23.30
C ARG A 481 5.91 -6.35 -23.40
N ALA A 482 6.50 -6.86 -22.32
CA ALA A 482 7.89 -7.29 -22.30
C ALA A 482 8.18 -8.43 -23.29
N PHE A 483 7.26 -9.43 -23.37
CA PHE A 483 7.34 -10.51 -24.35
C PHE A 483 7.27 -9.96 -25.78
N LEU A 484 6.27 -9.16 -26.10
CA LEU A 484 6.07 -8.58 -27.44
C LEU A 484 7.26 -7.69 -27.84
N LYS A 485 7.78 -6.90 -26.91
CA LYS A 485 8.99 -6.08 -27.14
C LYS A 485 10.22 -6.91 -27.53
N LYS A 486 10.40 -8.06 -26.86
CA LYS A 486 11.56 -8.91 -27.06
C LYS A 486 11.46 -9.75 -28.33
N GLU A 487 10.34 -10.42 -28.53
CA GLU A 487 10.14 -11.40 -29.60
C GLU A 487 9.98 -10.74 -30.97
N TYR A 488 9.29 -9.60 -31.04
CA TYR A 488 8.99 -8.89 -32.28
C TYR A 488 9.80 -7.60 -32.43
N ARG A 489 11.04 -7.56 -31.90
CA ARG A 489 11.82 -6.31 -31.87
C ARG A 489 12.06 -5.72 -33.25
N GLU A 490 12.43 -6.54 -34.24
CA GLU A 490 12.71 -6.06 -35.60
C GLU A 490 11.44 -5.59 -36.31
N GLU A 491 10.38 -6.37 -36.22
CA GLU A 491 9.07 -6.01 -36.78
C GLU A 491 8.50 -4.75 -36.12
N ASN A 492 8.67 -4.60 -34.82
CA ASN A 492 8.29 -3.40 -34.10
C ASN A 492 9.11 -2.17 -34.53
N ILE A 493 10.40 -2.33 -34.84
CA ILE A 493 11.23 -1.24 -35.36
C ILE A 493 10.72 -0.77 -36.73
N GLU A 494 10.42 -1.69 -37.63
CA GLU A 494 9.89 -1.36 -38.97
C GLU A 494 8.51 -0.69 -38.88
N THR A 495 7.60 -1.27 -38.10
CA THR A 495 6.25 -0.73 -37.86
C THR A 495 6.31 0.65 -37.24
N GLY A 496 7.11 0.81 -36.20
CA GLY A 496 7.26 2.09 -35.51
C GLY A 496 7.91 3.17 -36.36
N ARG A 497 8.90 2.81 -37.18
CA ARG A 497 9.48 3.73 -38.18
C ARG A 497 8.39 4.23 -39.13
N ALA A 498 7.62 3.30 -39.73
CA ALA A 498 6.54 3.66 -40.63
C ALA A 498 5.48 4.56 -39.98
N MET A 499 5.17 4.33 -38.70
CA MET A 499 4.22 5.16 -37.93
C MET A 499 4.78 6.59 -37.68
N VAL A 500 6.03 6.73 -37.29
CA VAL A 500 6.68 8.03 -37.05
C VAL A 500 6.78 8.81 -38.36
N GLU A 501 7.25 8.19 -39.46
CA GLU A 501 7.35 8.83 -40.76
C GLU A 501 5.97 9.25 -41.28
N ARG A 502 4.94 8.42 -41.14
CA ARG A 502 3.56 8.77 -41.50
C ARG A 502 3.06 9.97 -40.71
N GLU A 503 3.36 10.05 -39.42
CA GLU A 503 2.98 11.18 -38.59
C GLU A 503 3.71 12.47 -38.98
N CYS A 504 5.00 12.40 -39.33
CA CYS A 504 5.73 13.55 -39.91
C CYS A 504 5.04 14.07 -41.16
N ARG A 505 4.76 13.17 -42.14
CA ARG A 505 4.08 13.55 -43.39
C ARG A 505 2.68 14.11 -43.15
N ARG A 506 1.92 13.57 -42.18
CA ARG A 506 0.60 14.09 -41.80
C ARG A 506 0.67 15.55 -41.32
N ARG A 507 1.78 15.94 -40.73
CA ARG A 507 2.04 17.31 -40.25
C ARG A 507 2.73 18.19 -41.28
N GLY A 508 2.90 17.72 -42.53
CA GLY A 508 3.59 18.45 -43.57
C GLY A 508 5.10 18.56 -43.38
N LEU A 509 5.69 17.70 -42.56
CA LEU A 509 7.10 17.65 -42.25
C LEU A 509 7.80 16.58 -43.08
N ASN A 510 9.03 16.87 -43.57
CA ASN A 510 9.85 15.86 -44.23
C ASN A 510 10.61 15.03 -43.15
N PRO A 511 10.44 13.69 -43.07
CA PRO A 511 11.02 12.87 -42.01
C PRO A 511 12.53 13.05 -41.79
N PRO A 512 13.42 13.11 -42.83
CA PRO A 512 14.85 13.30 -42.64
C PRO A 512 15.24 14.61 -41.96
N ASP A 513 14.41 15.66 -42.09
CA ASP A 513 14.70 16.97 -41.51
C ASP A 513 14.37 17.03 -40.01
N VAL A 514 13.46 16.17 -39.55
CA VAL A 514 12.99 16.11 -38.16
C VAL A 514 13.66 14.99 -37.38
N ILE A 515 13.97 13.87 -38.04
CA ILE A 515 14.56 12.67 -37.37
C ILE A 515 16.09 12.82 -37.38
N LYS A 516 16.60 13.77 -36.59
CA LYS A 516 18.05 13.99 -36.41
C LYS A 516 18.46 13.64 -34.98
N PRO A 517 19.71 13.14 -34.75
CA PRO A 517 20.21 12.81 -33.41
C PRO A 517 20.01 13.94 -32.41
N GLU A 518 20.23 15.16 -32.82
CA GLU A 518 20.12 16.38 -32.02
C GLU A 518 18.69 16.58 -31.45
N TYR A 519 17.65 16.09 -32.15
CA TYR A 519 16.25 16.32 -31.79
C TYR A 519 15.62 15.15 -31.03
N TYR A 520 16.15 13.93 -31.15
CA TYR A 520 15.63 12.80 -30.40
C TYR A 520 16.49 12.42 -29.17
N ASP A 521 17.66 13.04 -28.97
CA ASP A 521 18.56 12.78 -27.85
C ASP A 521 17.88 13.03 -26.48
N SER A 522 17.02 14.05 -26.40
CA SER A 522 16.20 14.32 -25.21
C SER A 522 15.21 13.17 -24.90
N ILE A 523 14.68 12.51 -25.94
CA ILE A 523 13.82 11.35 -25.80
C ILE A 523 14.63 10.14 -25.33
N LEU A 524 15.83 9.93 -25.93
CA LEU A 524 16.73 8.86 -25.52
C LEU A 524 17.07 8.99 -24.02
N LYS A 525 17.47 10.18 -23.58
CA LYS A 525 17.82 10.46 -22.17
C LYS A 525 16.62 10.27 -21.24
N LYS A 526 15.47 10.84 -21.60
CA LYS A 526 14.24 10.75 -20.77
C LYS A 526 13.78 9.31 -20.56
N TYR A 527 13.86 8.49 -21.60
CA TYR A 527 13.38 7.10 -21.56
C TYR A 527 14.51 6.08 -21.40
N GLY A 528 15.80 6.53 -21.26
CA GLY A 528 16.99 5.68 -21.11
C GLY A 528 17.16 4.72 -22.28
N PHE A 529 16.81 5.14 -23.47
CA PHE A 529 17.08 4.41 -24.69
C PHE A 529 18.52 4.63 -25.15
N THR A 530 19.07 3.69 -25.91
CA THR A 530 20.46 3.76 -26.39
C THR A 530 20.55 4.19 -27.86
N ALA A 531 19.47 3.99 -28.62
CA ALA A 531 19.45 4.27 -30.05
C ALA A 531 18.05 4.64 -30.55
N LEU A 532 17.97 5.27 -31.72
CA LEU A 532 16.73 5.60 -32.42
C LEU A 532 15.84 4.35 -32.65
N ASN A 533 16.44 3.20 -32.89
CA ASN A 533 15.71 1.95 -33.05
C ASN A 533 14.93 1.55 -31.79
N ASP A 534 15.34 1.97 -30.61
CA ASP A 534 14.60 1.71 -29.37
C ASP A 534 13.33 2.59 -29.31
N ILE A 535 13.40 3.84 -29.83
CA ILE A 535 12.22 4.71 -29.99
C ILE A 535 11.24 4.07 -30.99
N TYR A 536 11.73 3.64 -32.15
CA TYR A 536 10.89 2.98 -33.15
C TYR A 536 10.25 1.70 -32.59
N SER A 537 11.03 0.86 -31.94
CA SER A 537 10.51 -0.33 -31.27
C SER A 537 9.40 0.03 -30.26
N ALA A 538 9.61 1.09 -29.45
CA ALA A 538 8.62 1.55 -28.47
C ALA A 538 7.33 2.05 -29.12
N VAL A 539 7.42 2.71 -30.26
CA VAL A 539 6.25 3.14 -31.04
C VAL A 539 5.55 1.93 -31.67
N GLY A 540 6.30 0.98 -32.20
CA GLY A 540 5.77 -0.20 -32.91
C GLY A 540 4.94 -1.12 -32.01
N TYR A 541 5.38 -1.38 -30.78
CA TYR A 541 4.59 -2.20 -29.83
C TYR A 541 3.54 -1.38 -29.04
N GLY A 542 3.38 -0.07 -29.33
CA GLY A 542 2.38 0.78 -28.69
C GLY A 542 2.77 1.32 -27.31
N GLY A 543 4.01 1.20 -26.89
CA GLY A 543 4.55 1.75 -25.65
C GLY A 543 4.80 3.27 -25.70
N MET A 544 4.78 3.86 -26.91
CA MET A 544 4.94 5.30 -27.12
C MET A 544 4.10 5.75 -28.32
N ALA A 545 3.39 6.87 -28.18
CA ALA A 545 2.61 7.41 -29.29
C ALA A 545 3.52 8.11 -30.31
N SER A 546 3.35 7.80 -31.62
CA SER A 546 4.09 8.47 -32.72
C SER A 546 3.90 9.99 -32.70
N VAL A 547 2.69 10.45 -32.35
CA VAL A 547 2.35 11.87 -32.17
C VAL A 547 3.26 12.56 -31.14
N TYR A 548 3.48 11.92 -30.00
CA TYR A 548 4.36 12.42 -28.95
C TYR A 548 5.82 12.54 -29.42
N VAL A 549 6.33 11.48 -30.06
CA VAL A 549 7.71 11.44 -30.57
C VAL A 549 7.96 12.59 -31.57
N VAL A 550 7.08 12.73 -32.54
CA VAL A 550 7.21 13.80 -33.56
C VAL A 550 7.05 15.19 -32.93
N SER A 551 6.09 15.40 -32.03
CA SER A 551 5.93 16.68 -31.33
C SER A 551 7.20 17.07 -30.57
N ARG A 552 7.78 16.12 -29.83
CA ARG A 552 8.98 16.38 -29.03
C ARG A 552 10.20 16.71 -29.89
N MET A 553 10.39 16.02 -31.02
CA MET A 553 11.45 16.31 -31.96
C MET A 553 11.30 17.71 -32.56
N VAL A 554 10.09 18.14 -32.91
CA VAL A 554 9.80 19.48 -33.42
C VAL A 554 10.04 20.57 -32.37
N ASP A 555 9.63 20.32 -31.11
CA ASP A 555 9.85 21.26 -30.01
C ASP A 555 11.35 21.47 -29.76
N GLU A 556 12.15 20.40 -29.82
CA GLU A 556 13.60 20.46 -29.67
C GLU A 556 14.25 21.26 -30.80
N GLN A 557 13.82 21.02 -32.04
CA GLN A 557 14.26 21.81 -33.20
C GLN A 557 13.96 23.29 -33.02
N ARG A 558 12.74 23.64 -32.58
CA ARG A 558 12.35 25.03 -32.31
C ARG A 558 13.22 25.69 -31.24
N THR A 559 13.50 24.93 -30.16
CA THR A 559 14.34 25.39 -29.05
C THR A 559 15.76 25.69 -29.52
N GLN A 560 16.35 24.83 -30.35
CA GLN A 560 17.69 25.03 -30.91
C GLN A 560 17.73 26.26 -31.84
N ILE A 561 16.77 26.41 -32.74
CA ILE A 561 16.65 27.59 -33.61
C ILE A 561 16.51 28.86 -32.76
N GLY A 562 15.68 28.86 -31.74
CA GLY A 562 15.50 29.96 -30.80
C GLY A 562 16.80 30.34 -30.09
N THR A 563 17.57 29.35 -29.65
CA THR A 563 18.87 29.55 -28.99
C THR A 563 19.91 30.18 -29.96
N LEU A 564 19.99 29.67 -31.19
CA LEU A 564 20.90 30.23 -32.21
C LEU A 564 20.53 31.68 -32.55
N LYS A 565 19.24 32.00 -32.69
CA LYS A 565 18.78 33.39 -32.89
C LYS A 565 19.12 34.28 -31.69
N ALA A 566 18.97 33.81 -30.47
CA ALA A 566 19.34 34.55 -29.26
C ALA A 566 20.85 34.80 -29.16
N LEU A 567 21.68 33.92 -29.73
CA LEU A 567 23.13 34.09 -29.85
C LEU A 567 23.55 34.97 -31.02
N GLY A 568 22.59 35.54 -31.80
CA GLY A 568 22.86 36.50 -32.86
C GLY A 568 23.14 35.92 -34.25
N TYR A 569 22.88 34.63 -34.46
CA TYR A 569 23.01 34.03 -35.80
C TYR A 569 21.88 34.50 -36.72
N SER A 570 22.23 34.83 -37.99
CA SER A 570 21.26 35.22 -39.01
C SER A 570 20.42 34.03 -39.50
N ASP A 571 19.22 34.30 -40.05
CA ASP A 571 18.35 33.25 -40.59
C ASP A 571 19.02 32.43 -41.70
N GLY A 572 19.91 33.03 -42.51
CA GLY A 572 20.69 32.34 -43.52
C GLY A 572 21.85 31.49 -42.98
N ALA A 573 22.27 31.71 -41.73
CA ALA A 573 23.27 30.87 -41.05
C ALA A 573 22.64 29.72 -40.23
N ILE A 574 21.33 29.79 -39.99
CA ILE A 574 20.55 28.77 -39.24
C ILE A 574 19.90 27.77 -40.20
N ALA A 575 19.57 28.20 -41.44
CA ALA A 575 19.05 27.36 -42.51
C ALA A 575 20.15 26.46 -43.10
#